data_e61a5f668cdac8994181ebb2634383e2
#
_entry.id   e61a5f668cdac8994181ebb2634383e2
#
_cell.length_a   1.000
_cell.length_b   1.000
_cell.length_c   1.000
_cell.angle_alpha   90.00
_cell.angle_beta   90.00
_cell.angle_gamma   90.00
#
_symmetry.space_group_name_H-M   'P 1'
#
loop_
_entity.id
_entity.type
_entity.pdbx_description
1 polymer ?
#
loop_
_entity_poly.entity_id
_entity_poly.type
_entity_poly.pdbx_seq_one_letter_code
_entity_poly.pdbx_strand_id
1 'polypeptide(L)'
;CALPADDARTGQDEQESPRPEPPFVYTERDFIRSGVGWSGSGSRLDRALLSAWARRLAAGCFRYPLRGPEMPSRELPGPRRLLAQLNAQRASQRRPPQTIAGLRQPFDPQRFNFSRVPAREILFPLRRGGGTEARVGGQPDPGARPEAQAGAQPEAQVQVGAQTNPGGVADLRPLSEPQDQAHSGARTDPGARPQTQVKPEAQARPLSDPWTLHEARAHSRAQLDPDPLPEAEQDALLIINDSPLEQGHVLLVPEPEKLLPQTLTRASVLRALELVLLSSDPAFRVGFNSLGAFASVNHLHLHGFYLRHRLEVEWAPTEPLGVNGAGALVHRLCGHYTRALVLYSDGGDCEEVADTLLAIIHLLLDRSVAHNLLLTRGCALGPQPPDPDSRDGVRLILWPRRSCFGAKDGSAFNVAFCELAGFLPVKTAPDFETLTEESALRIIGEHLLPAEEFQQLGAEITGLSLH
;
A
#
# COMPACT_ATOMS: atom_id res chain seq x y z
N CYS A 1 -45.90 60.06 1.30
CA CYS A 1 -46.09 58.70 1.77
C CYS A 1 -44.89 57.90 1.30
N ALA A 2 -43.93 57.73 2.18
CA ALA A 2 -42.76 56.86 1.96
C ALA A 2 -43.00 55.51 2.69
N LEU A 3 -42.89 54.43 2.01
CA LEU A 3 -42.93 53.10 2.58
C LEU A 3 -41.50 52.73 3.09
N PRO A 4 -41.37 52.01 4.20
CA PRO A 4 -40.06 51.63 4.71
C PRO A 4 -39.46 50.50 3.90
N ALA A 5 -38.14 50.56 3.67
CA ALA A 5 -37.34 49.53 3.06
C ALA A 5 -37.20 48.34 4.03
N ASP A 6 -37.61 47.16 3.61
CA ASP A 6 -37.36 45.88 4.28
C ASP A 6 -35.87 45.53 4.20
N ASP A 7 -35.23 45.61 5.35
CA ASP A 7 -33.86 45.17 5.58
C ASP A 7 -33.85 43.61 5.69
N ALA A 8 -33.88 42.93 4.56
CA ALA A 8 -33.63 41.47 4.49
C ALA A 8 -32.14 41.20 4.74
N ARG A 9 -31.75 41.10 6.01
CA ARG A 9 -30.50 40.51 6.42
C ARG A 9 -30.55 39.02 6.08
N THR A 10 -30.02 38.67 4.93
CA THR A 10 -29.63 37.29 4.62
C THR A 10 -28.49 36.90 5.57
N GLY A 11 -28.83 36.18 6.63
CA GLY A 11 -27.88 35.47 7.46
C GLY A 11 -27.21 34.41 6.55
N GLN A 12 -26.03 34.74 6.03
CA GLN A 12 -25.13 33.71 5.56
C GLN A 12 -24.65 32.96 6.81
N ASP A 13 -25.18 31.76 7.02
CA ASP A 13 -24.57 30.79 7.93
C ASP A 13 -23.12 30.61 7.49
N GLU A 14 -22.20 31.29 8.17
CA GLU A 14 -20.77 30.96 8.09
C GLU A 14 -20.62 29.55 8.63
N GLN A 15 -20.65 28.55 7.74
CA GLN A 15 -20.35 27.15 8.07
C GLN A 15 -18.93 27.11 8.65
N GLU A 16 -18.86 26.97 9.97
CA GLU A 16 -17.59 26.86 10.70
C GLU A 16 -16.76 25.74 10.07
N SER A 17 -15.54 26.05 9.61
CA SER A 17 -14.65 25.08 9.01
C SER A 17 -14.42 23.91 9.95
N PRO A 18 -14.52 22.65 9.50
CA PRO A 18 -14.39 21.48 10.37
C PRO A 18 -13.03 21.47 11.06
N ARG A 19 -13.05 21.22 12.36
CA ARG A 19 -11.86 21.06 13.19
C ARG A 19 -11.43 19.59 13.22
N PRO A 20 -10.14 19.28 13.55
CA PRO A 20 -9.73 17.91 13.80
C PRO A 20 -10.56 17.25 14.90
N GLU A 21 -10.88 15.97 14.72
CA GLU A 21 -11.51 15.16 15.76
C GLU A 21 -10.51 14.89 16.92
N PRO A 22 -11.00 14.50 18.09
CA PRO A 22 -10.14 14.02 19.17
C PRO A 22 -9.21 12.87 18.71
N PRO A 23 -8.07 12.67 19.37
CA PRO A 23 -7.17 11.55 19.02
C PRO A 23 -7.88 10.21 19.06
N PHE A 24 -7.65 9.39 18.04
CA PHE A 24 -8.06 7.99 18.02
C PHE A 24 -7.03 7.18 18.79
N VAL A 25 -7.35 6.86 20.06
CA VAL A 25 -6.48 6.08 20.93
C VAL A 25 -6.83 4.60 20.78
N TYR A 26 -5.82 3.74 20.60
CA TYR A 26 -5.98 2.29 20.45
C TYR A 26 -4.85 1.53 21.14
N THR A 27 -5.07 0.24 21.33
CA THR A 27 -4.10 -0.73 21.87
C THR A 27 -4.14 -1.99 21.01
N GLU A 28 -3.28 -2.95 21.26
CA GLU A 28 -3.29 -4.24 20.56
C GLU A 28 -4.60 -5.04 20.74
N ARG A 29 -5.36 -4.74 21.80
CA ARG A 29 -6.69 -5.35 22.05
C ARG A 29 -7.73 -4.91 21.01
N ASP A 30 -7.47 -3.80 20.33
CA ASP A 30 -8.35 -3.29 19.26
C ASP A 30 -8.06 -3.92 17.89
N PHE A 31 -7.01 -4.75 17.77
CA PHE A 31 -6.66 -5.41 16.52
C PHE A 31 -7.65 -6.51 16.17
N ILE A 32 -8.13 -6.48 14.95
CA ILE A 32 -9.04 -7.47 14.38
C ILE A 32 -8.18 -8.57 13.75
N ARG A 33 -8.02 -9.70 14.43
CA ARG A 33 -7.18 -10.82 14.00
C ARG A 33 -7.96 -11.95 13.33
N SER A 34 -9.29 -11.89 13.34
CA SER A 34 -10.16 -12.89 12.73
C SER A 34 -11.54 -12.33 12.44
N GLY A 35 -12.28 -13.00 11.58
CA GLY A 35 -13.65 -12.61 11.23
C GLY A 35 -13.75 -11.37 10.33
N VAL A 36 -12.68 -11.05 9.59
CA VAL A 36 -12.70 -9.96 8.61
C VAL A 36 -13.55 -10.37 7.41
N GLY A 37 -14.57 -9.59 7.09
CA GLY A 37 -15.52 -9.95 6.03
C GLY A 37 -16.23 -8.75 5.40
N TRP A 38 -16.69 -8.95 4.16
CA TRP A 38 -17.31 -7.91 3.33
C TRP A 38 -18.66 -7.38 3.86
N SER A 39 -19.32 -8.12 4.76
CA SER A 39 -20.64 -7.80 5.30
C SER A 39 -20.59 -7.20 6.71
N GLY A 40 -19.42 -6.88 7.24
CA GLY A 40 -19.26 -6.38 8.61
C GLY A 40 -19.77 -4.94 8.79
N SER A 41 -20.15 -4.60 10.03
CA SER A 41 -20.60 -3.25 10.43
C SER A 41 -19.45 -2.21 10.53
N GLY A 42 -18.23 -2.61 10.15
CA GLY A 42 -17.02 -1.81 10.33
C GLY A 42 -16.53 -1.77 11.78
N SER A 43 -15.21 -1.67 11.96
CA SER A 43 -14.56 -1.53 13.26
C SER A 43 -14.78 -0.13 13.85
N ARG A 44 -14.26 0.10 15.06
CA ARG A 44 -14.21 1.45 15.66
C ARG A 44 -13.42 2.42 14.77
N LEU A 45 -12.31 1.96 14.17
CA LEU A 45 -11.52 2.76 13.24
C LEU A 45 -12.32 3.07 11.97
N ASP A 46 -12.93 2.06 11.33
CA ASP A 46 -13.68 2.25 10.09
C ASP A 46 -14.78 3.31 10.25
N ARG A 47 -15.56 3.22 11.35
CA ARG A 47 -16.61 4.20 11.65
C ARG A 47 -16.06 5.60 11.90
N ALA A 48 -14.99 5.73 12.68
CA ALA A 48 -14.37 7.02 12.98
C ALA A 48 -13.81 7.68 11.70
N LEU A 49 -13.04 6.91 10.91
CA LEU A 49 -12.42 7.40 9.69
C LEU A 49 -13.46 7.81 8.65
N LEU A 50 -14.39 6.92 8.32
CA LEU A 50 -15.41 7.19 7.28
C LEU A 50 -16.34 8.32 7.67
N SER A 51 -16.72 8.42 8.95
CA SER A 51 -17.57 9.52 9.46
C SER A 51 -16.83 10.86 9.40
N ALA A 52 -15.57 10.92 9.86
CA ALA A 52 -14.76 12.12 9.78
C ALA A 52 -14.50 12.55 8.34
N TRP A 53 -14.19 11.60 7.46
CA TRP A 53 -13.97 11.83 6.03
C TRP A 53 -15.22 12.36 5.33
N ALA A 54 -16.40 11.78 5.61
CA ALA A 54 -17.68 12.24 5.06
C ALA A 54 -18.00 13.67 5.48
N ARG A 55 -17.70 14.06 6.74
CA ARG A 55 -17.86 15.46 7.18
C ARG A 55 -16.99 16.42 6.38
N ARG A 56 -15.73 16.04 6.04
CA ARG A 56 -14.84 16.85 5.19
C ARG A 56 -15.35 16.95 3.76
N LEU A 57 -15.94 15.86 3.25
CA LEU A 57 -16.57 15.88 1.93
C LEU A 57 -17.76 16.84 1.89
N ALA A 58 -18.65 16.76 2.86
CA ALA A 58 -19.80 17.66 2.99
C ALA A 58 -19.39 19.14 3.16
N ALA A 59 -18.26 19.39 3.84
CA ALA A 59 -17.70 20.73 4.03
C ALA A 59 -16.86 21.25 2.84
N GLY A 60 -16.77 20.50 1.72
CA GLY A 60 -16.04 20.93 0.52
C GLY A 60 -14.51 21.01 0.69
N CYS A 61 -13.92 20.20 1.58
CA CYS A 61 -12.48 20.22 1.84
C CYS A 61 -11.63 19.59 0.73
N PHE A 62 -12.25 18.95 -0.25
CA PHE A 62 -11.57 18.26 -1.36
C PHE A 62 -11.46 19.16 -2.59
N ARG A 63 -10.44 18.94 -3.42
CA ARG A 63 -10.23 19.65 -4.69
C ARG A 63 -11.34 19.37 -5.70
N TYR A 64 -11.93 18.18 -5.60
CA TYR A 64 -13.09 17.76 -6.39
C TYR A 64 -13.94 16.80 -5.55
N PRO A 65 -15.27 16.83 -5.72
CA PRO A 65 -16.12 15.86 -5.06
C PRO A 65 -15.97 14.49 -5.73
N LEU A 66 -15.89 13.41 -4.94
CA LEU A 66 -16.20 12.08 -5.44
C LEU A 66 -17.71 12.07 -5.72
N ARG A 67 -18.10 12.09 -6.99
CA ARG A 67 -19.50 12.13 -7.39
C ARG A 67 -20.13 10.75 -7.20
N GLY A 68 -20.80 10.56 -6.07
CA GLY A 68 -21.60 9.39 -5.77
C GLY A 68 -20.78 8.14 -5.46
N PRO A 69 -21.44 7.01 -5.19
CA PRO A 69 -20.77 5.75 -4.90
C PRO A 69 -20.07 5.13 -6.14
N GLU A 70 -20.23 5.72 -7.33
CA GLU A 70 -19.82 5.10 -8.58
C GLU A 70 -19.05 6.07 -9.46
N MET A 71 -17.73 6.14 -9.26
CA MET A 71 -16.86 6.54 -10.36
C MET A 71 -16.94 5.46 -11.44
N PRO A 72 -17.04 5.83 -12.76
CA PRO A 72 -17.09 4.85 -13.82
C PRO A 72 -15.92 3.86 -13.65
N SER A 73 -16.25 2.61 -13.41
CA SER A 73 -15.28 1.54 -13.23
C SER A 73 -15.72 0.30 -13.99
N ARG A 74 -14.76 -0.46 -14.48
CA ARG A 74 -14.99 -1.74 -15.14
C ARG A 74 -13.81 -2.67 -14.90
N GLU A 75 -14.09 -3.95 -14.73
CA GLU A 75 -13.08 -4.99 -14.82
C GLU A 75 -12.68 -5.16 -16.28
N LEU A 76 -11.37 -5.15 -16.56
CA LEU A 76 -10.87 -5.39 -17.92
C LEU A 76 -11.09 -6.85 -18.28
N PRO A 77 -11.59 -7.14 -19.50
CA PRO A 77 -11.71 -8.52 -19.96
C PRO A 77 -10.33 -9.19 -19.99
N GLY A 78 -10.17 -10.30 -19.26
CA GLY A 78 -8.93 -11.05 -19.18
C GLY A 78 -8.81 -11.81 -17.85
N PRO A 79 -7.79 -12.67 -17.70
CA PRO A 79 -7.64 -13.54 -16.54
C PRO A 79 -7.15 -12.81 -15.25
N ARG A 80 -6.65 -11.58 -15.37
CA ARG A 80 -6.00 -10.86 -14.26
C ARG A 80 -6.94 -9.98 -13.45
N ARG A 81 -8.20 -9.85 -13.87
CA ARG A 81 -9.23 -9.10 -13.16
C ARG A 81 -8.81 -7.66 -12.81
N LEU A 82 -8.10 -6.99 -13.73
CA LEU A 82 -7.66 -5.61 -13.52
C LEU A 82 -8.89 -4.68 -13.50
N LEU A 83 -8.98 -3.83 -12.48
CA LEU A 83 -10.04 -2.83 -12.33
C LEU A 83 -9.60 -1.49 -12.91
N ALA A 84 -10.14 -1.09 -14.06
CA ALA A 84 -10.01 0.27 -14.58
C ALA A 84 -11.08 1.17 -13.95
N GLN A 85 -10.69 2.39 -13.52
CA GLN A 85 -11.58 3.40 -12.97
C GLN A 85 -11.25 4.76 -13.60
N LEU A 86 -12.26 5.44 -14.15
CA LEU A 86 -12.06 6.77 -14.73
C LEU A 86 -11.94 7.83 -13.63
N ASN A 87 -10.75 8.43 -13.49
CA ASN A 87 -10.50 9.48 -12.51
C ASN A 87 -9.90 10.76 -13.15
N ALA A 88 -10.62 11.34 -14.11
CA ALA A 88 -10.20 12.50 -14.88
C ALA A 88 -9.99 13.75 -14.02
N GLN A 89 -10.79 13.93 -12.97
CA GLN A 89 -10.65 15.08 -12.07
C GLN A 89 -9.33 15.02 -11.30
N ARG A 90 -8.91 13.84 -10.83
CA ARG A 90 -7.59 13.67 -10.19
C ARG A 90 -6.46 13.99 -11.16
N ALA A 91 -6.58 13.56 -12.40
CA ALA A 91 -5.55 13.82 -13.41
C ALA A 91 -5.31 15.32 -13.63
N SER A 92 -6.38 16.12 -13.63
CA SER A 92 -6.33 17.56 -13.93
C SER A 92 -6.23 18.47 -12.70
N GLN A 93 -6.80 18.09 -11.55
CA GLN A 93 -6.99 18.99 -10.40
C GLN A 93 -6.09 18.68 -9.21
N ARG A 94 -5.35 17.53 -9.20
CA ARG A 94 -4.43 17.22 -8.10
C ARG A 94 -3.31 18.26 -8.01
N ARG A 95 -2.71 18.36 -6.83
CA ARG A 95 -1.49 19.15 -6.64
C ARG A 95 -0.38 18.69 -7.59
N PRO A 96 0.33 19.62 -8.27
CA PRO A 96 1.50 19.25 -9.05
C PRO A 96 2.52 18.48 -8.20
N PRO A 97 3.10 17.40 -8.71
CA PRO A 97 4.13 16.67 -8.00
C PRO A 97 5.40 17.50 -7.84
N GLN A 98 6.14 17.27 -6.78
CA GLN A 98 7.47 17.83 -6.59
C GLN A 98 8.44 17.23 -7.61
N THR A 99 9.46 17.98 -8.00
CA THR A 99 10.58 17.46 -8.76
C THR A 99 11.43 16.60 -7.83
N ILE A 100 11.54 15.33 -8.15
CA ILE A 100 12.33 14.33 -7.43
C ILE A 100 13.53 14.00 -8.31
N ALA A 101 14.73 14.11 -7.74
CA ALA A 101 15.99 13.89 -8.45
C ALA A 101 16.70 12.59 -8.03
N GLY A 102 16.32 11.97 -6.91
CA GLY A 102 16.96 10.76 -6.41
C GLY A 102 16.16 10.09 -5.30
N LEU A 103 16.46 8.82 -5.02
CA LEU A 103 15.75 8.00 -4.02
C LEU A 103 16.00 8.47 -2.58
N ARG A 104 17.18 9.03 -2.33
CA ARG A 104 17.60 9.54 -1.00
C ARG A 104 17.61 11.08 -0.98
N GLN A 105 16.71 11.73 -1.76
CA GLN A 105 16.60 13.18 -1.73
C GLN A 105 16.19 13.63 -0.32
N PRO A 106 16.98 14.57 0.30
CA PRO A 106 16.65 15.06 1.64
C PRO A 106 15.32 15.83 1.63
N PHE A 107 14.68 15.91 2.79
CA PHE A 107 13.50 16.73 3.00
C PHE A 107 13.83 18.22 2.75
N ASP A 108 12.92 18.93 2.09
CA ASP A 108 13.05 20.36 1.82
C ASP A 108 11.89 21.12 2.50
N PRO A 109 12.15 21.86 3.59
CA PRO A 109 11.12 22.57 4.33
C PRO A 109 10.50 23.74 3.54
N GLN A 110 11.14 24.20 2.46
CA GLN A 110 10.60 25.28 1.62
C GLN A 110 9.51 24.77 0.66
N ARG A 111 9.51 23.48 0.34
CA ARG A 111 8.49 22.87 -0.49
C ARG A 111 7.24 22.53 0.32
N PHE A 112 6.14 22.26 -0.38
CA PHE A 112 4.93 21.75 0.27
C PHE A 112 5.25 20.47 1.04
N ASN A 113 4.73 20.40 2.28
CA ASN A 113 4.81 19.23 3.13
C ASN A 113 3.57 19.17 4.05
N PHE A 114 3.37 18.05 4.73
CA PHE A 114 2.14 17.81 5.48
C PHE A 114 2.08 18.51 6.85
N SER A 115 3.14 19.18 7.31
CA SER A 115 3.07 20.08 8.46
C SER A 115 2.35 21.40 8.14
N ARG A 116 2.09 21.67 6.86
CA ARG A 116 1.44 22.90 6.38
C ARG A 116 0.00 22.70 5.90
N VAL A 117 -0.57 21.52 6.16
CA VAL A 117 -1.99 21.30 5.83
C VAL A 117 -2.89 22.06 6.78
N PRO A 118 -3.96 22.67 6.28
CA PRO A 118 -4.92 23.36 7.15
C PRO A 118 -5.63 22.37 8.07
N ALA A 119 -6.01 22.83 9.25
CA ALA A 119 -6.68 22.00 10.27
C ALA A 119 -7.92 21.27 9.74
N ARG A 120 -8.65 21.86 8.77
CA ARG A 120 -9.81 21.24 8.13
C ARG A 120 -9.49 19.97 7.33
N GLU A 121 -8.22 19.75 6.92
CA GLU A 121 -7.79 18.54 6.24
C GLU A 121 -7.37 17.44 7.21
N ILE A 122 -7.13 17.76 8.48
CA ILE A 122 -6.76 16.79 9.52
C ILE A 122 -8.03 16.10 10.00
N LEU A 123 -8.08 14.76 9.93
CA LEU A 123 -9.16 14.00 10.53
C LEU A 123 -8.97 13.88 12.03
N PHE A 124 -7.91 13.19 12.44
CA PHE A 124 -7.54 13.03 13.85
C PHE A 124 -6.09 12.52 13.99
N PRO A 125 -5.45 12.77 15.14
CA PRO A 125 -4.24 12.08 15.54
C PRO A 125 -4.52 10.59 15.81
N LEU A 126 -3.61 9.72 15.41
CA LEU A 126 -3.62 8.28 15.71
C LEU A 126 -2.60 8.02 16.81
N ARG A 127 -3.06 7.52 17.95
CA ARG A 127 -2.22 7.34 19.15
C ARG A 127 -2.29 5.93 19.67
N ARG A 128 -1.14 5.26 19.84
CA ARG A 128 -1.07 3.99 20.52
C ARG A 128 -1.03 4.23 22.05
N GLY A 129 -1.99 3.66 22.79
CA GLY A 129 -1.99 3.71 24.25
C GLY A 129 -0.94 2.79 24.83
N GLY A 130 -0.19 3.26 25.83
CA GLY A 130 0.76 2.44 26.57
C GLY A 130 0.05 1.32 27.32
N GLY A 131 0.62 0.12 27.35
CA GLY A 131 0.08 -1.07 28.01
C GLY A 131 0.14 -1.07 29.54
N THR A 132 0.28 0.06 30.19
CA THR A 132 0.17 0.17 31.67
C THR A 132 -1.29 0.31 32.07
N GLU A 133 -1.81 -0.73 32.72
CA GLU A 133 -3.08 -0.68 33.43
C GLU A 133 -3.15 0.55 34.35
N ALA A 134 -3.79 1.61 33.88
CA ALA A 134 -4.36 2.57 34.81
C ALA A 134 -5.52 1.85 35.51
N ARG A 135 -5.25 1.30 36.68
CA ARG A 135 -6.28 0.90 37.64
C ARG A 135 -7.11 2.15 37.93
N VAL A 136 -8.22 2.29 37.21
CA VAL A 136 -9.33 3.10 37.68
C VAL A 136 -9.83 2.42 38.94
N GLY A 137 -9.47 2.98 40.09
CA GLY A 137 -9.98 2.60 41.38
C GLY A 137 -11.49 2.83 41.43
N GLY A 138 -12.25 1.82 41.04
CA GLY A 138 -13.65 1.67 41.38
C GLY A 138 -13.70 0.82 42.64
N GLN A 139 -14.05 1.45 43.77
CA GLN A 139 -14.37 0.75 45.02
C GLN A 139 -15.43 -0.33 44.70
N PRO A 140 -15.26 -1.58 45.24
CA PRO A 140 -16.33 -2.57 45.13
C PRO A 140 -17.47 -2.21 46.08
N ASP A 141 -18.67 -2.15 45.53
CA ASP A 141 -19.92 -2.05 46.24
C ASP A 141 -20.11 -3.36 47.08
N PRO A 142 -20.24 -3.29 48.42
CA PRO A 142 -20.41 -4.49 49.26
C PRO A 142 -21.91 -4.81 49.38
N GLY A 143 -22.50 -5.46 48.38
CA GLY A 143 -23.91 -5.86 48.53
C GLY A 143 -24.57 -6.57 47.34
N ALA A 144 -24.10 -7.73 46.93
CA ALA A 144 -24.94 -8.65 46.18
C ALA A 144 -24.54 -10.10 46.49
N ARG A 145 -25.44 -10.80 47.19
CA ARG A 145 -25.37 -12.25 47.48
C ARG A 145 -25.62 -13.05 46.19
N PRO A 146 -24.99 -14.23 46.02
CA PRO A 146 -25.25 -15.13 44.91
C PRO A 146 -26.46 -15.97 45.18
N GLU A 147 -27.41 -15.98 44.26
CA GLU A 147 -28.43 -17.05 44.19
C GLU A 147 -27.93 -18.14 43.22
N ALA A 148 -27.81 -19.31 43.80
CA ALA A 148 -27.58 -20.57 43.09
C ALA A 148 -28.90 -21.11 42.56
N GLN A 149 -28.93 -21.48 41.26
CA GLN A 149 -29.89 -22.53 40.85
C GLN A 149 -29.23 -23.47 39.83
N ALA A 150 -29.39 -24.72 40.18
CA ALA A 150 -28.89 -25.93 39.59
C ALA A 150 -29.74 -26.38 38.39
N GLY A 151 -29.12 -27.20 37.54
CA GLY A 151 -29.80 -28.39 37.01
C GLY A 151 -30.10 -28.39 35.52
N ALA A 152 -29.41 -29.24 34.79
CA ALA A 152 -29.90 -30.38 34.00
C ALA A 152 -29.25 -30.48 32.62
N GLN A 153 -28.42 -31.48 32.48
CA GLN A 153 -28.29 -32.24 31.22
C GLN A 153 -29.50 -33.19 31.11
N PRO A 154 -29.91 -33.71 29.94
CA PRO A 154 -29.20 -34.83 29.33
C PRO A 154 -29.18 -34.90 27.78
N GLU A 155 -28.18 -35.63 27.32
CA GLU A 155 -28.06 -36.58 26.21
C GLU A 155 -29.19 -36.73 25.17
N ALA A 156 -28.80 -36.81 23.87
CA ALA A 156 -29.24 -37.88 22.98
C ALA A 156 -28.32 -37.98 21.74
N GLN A 157 -27.68 -39.12 21.63
CA GLN A 157 -27.07 -39.67 20.42
C GLN A 157 -28.16 -40.06 19.42
N VAL A 158 -27.91 -39.90 18.12
CA VAL A 158 -28.41 -40.83 17.10
C VAL A 158 -27.33 -40.96 15.99
N GLN A 159 -26.91 -42.19 15.84
CA GLN A 159 -26.09 -42.70 14.73
C GLN A 159 -26.95 -43.04 13.50
N VAL A 160 -26.19 -43.26 12.38
CA VAL A 160 -26.41 -44.25 11.31
C VAL A 160 -26.88 -43.71 9.96
N GLY A 161 -26.04 -44.03 8.95
CA GLY A 161 -26.49 -44.23 7.60
C GLY A 161 -25.40 -44.06 6.52
N ALA A 162 -24.51 -45.04 6.41
CA ALA A 162 -23.66 -45.23 5.24
C ALA A 162 -24.45 -45.79 4.06
N GLN A 163 -24.22 -45.30 2.86
CA GLN A 163 -24.41 -46.14 1.67
C GLN A 163 -23.38 -45.77 0.57
N THR A 164 -22.82 -46.84 0.06
CA THR A 164 -21.72 -47.02 -0.86
C THR A 164 -22.18 -47.05 -2.33
N ASN A 165 -21.34 -46.46 -3.21
CA ASN A 165 -20.85 -46.99 -4.50
C ASN A 165 -21.79 -47.21 -5.72
N PRO A 166 -21.23 -47.50 -6.90
CA PRO A 166 -20.03 -46.97 -7.62
C PRO A 166 -20.28 -46.66 -9.10
N GLY A 167 -19.26 -46.13 -9.81
CA GLY A 167 -19.12 -46.46 -11.25
C GLY A 167 -18.91 -45.29 -12.19
N GLY A 168 -17.76 -45.32 -12.88
CA GLY A 168 -17.58 -44.53 -14.13
C GLY A 168 -16.15 -44.07 -14.38
N VAL A 169 -15.26 -45.01 -14.71
CA VAL A 169 -13.94 -44.77 -15.32
C VAL A 169 -14.16 -44.38 -16.76
N ALA A 170 -13.57 -43.24 -17.18
CA ALA A 170 -13.34 -42.98 -18.60
C ALA A 170 -11.92 -42.40 -18.78
N ASP A 171 -11.08 -43.27 -19.28
CA ASP A 171 -9.80 -43.00 -19.89
C ASP A 171 -9.91 -41.99 -21.06
N LEU A 172 -9.08 -40.96 -21.07
CA LEU A 172 -8.68 -40.30 -22.31
C LEU A 172 -7.18 -39.94 -22.26
N ARG A 173 -6.47 -40.58 -23.18
CA ARG A 173 -5.04 -40.44 -23.48
C ARG A 173 -4.69 -39.07 -24.08
N PRO A 174 -3.40 -38.68 -24.04
CA PRO A 174 -2.93 -37.38 -24.48
C PRO A 174 -2.72 -37.36 -26.01
N LEU A 175 -2.97 -36.19 -26.60
CA LEU A 175 -2.63 -35.90 -28.00
C LEU A 175 -1.29 -35.14 -28.07
N SER A 176 -0.48 -35.67 -28.93
CA SER A 176 0.87 -35.36 -29.35
C SER A 176 1.04 -33.98 -30.00
N GLU A 177 2.23 -33.42 -29.77
CA GLU A 177 2.83 -32.28 -30.49
C GLU A 177 2.96 -32.53 -32.00
N PRO A 178 3.07 -31.47 -32.82
CA PRO A 178 3.78 -31.57 -34.08
C PRO A 178 5.09 -30.78 -34.08
N GLN A 179 6.08 -31.47 -34.56
CA GLN A 179 7.46 -31.06 -34.81
C GLN A 179 7.61 -30.10 -36.01
N ASP A 180 8.68 -29.34 -35.90
CA ASP A 180 9.44 -28.56 -36.88
C ASP A 180 9.35 -28.93 -38.36
N GLN A 181 9.36 -27.90 -39.22
CA GLN A 181 10.16 -27.92 -40.44
C GLN A 181 10.77 -26.53 -40.72
N ALA A 182 12.10 -26.56 -40.77
CA ALA A 182 12.97 -25.50 -41.23
C ALA A 182 12.92 -25.35 -42.77
N HIS A 183 12.95 -24.13 -43.28
CA HIS A 183 13.50 -23.85 -44.59
C HIS A 183 14.44 -22.65 -44.61
N SER A 184 15.60 -22.96 -45.09
CA SER A 184 16.77 -22.13 -45.41
C SER A 184 16.55 -21.33 -46.72
N GLY A 185 17.21 -20.17 -46.82
CA GLY A 185 17.42 -19.50 -48.10
C GLY A 185 17.74 -18.04 -47.99
N ALA A 186 19.00 -17.73 -47.95
CA ALA A 186 19.92 -17.02 -48.86
C ALA A 186 19.92 -15.49 -48.82
N ARG A 187 21.03 -14.98 -48.35
CA ARG A 187 21.90 -13.84 -48.76
C ARG A 187 21.37 -12.83 -49.79
N THR A 188 21.54 -11.54 -49.43
CA THR A 188 22.36 -10.56 -50.20
C THR A 188 22.62 -9.28 -49.36
N ASP A 189 23.89 -8.93 -49.20
CA ASP A 189 24.45 -7.61 -48.97
C ASP A 189 24.88 -7.04 -50.35
N PRO A 190 25.13 -5.75 -50.63
CA PRO A 190 25.78 -4.74 -49.82
C PRO A 190 25.34 -3.26 -50.12
N GLY A 191 25.80 -2.33 -49.28
CA GLY A 191 26.05 -1.00 -49.85
C GLY A 191 25.89 0.21 -48.94
N ALA A 192 27.06 0.78 -48.58
CA ALA A 192 27.34 2.24 -48.44
C ALA A 192 26.97 3.01 -47.14
N ARG A 193 28.01 3.32 -46.40
CA ARG A 193 28.12 4.46 -45.48
C ARG A 193 28.00 5.80 -46.22
N PRO A 194 27.72 6.90 -45.48
CA PRO A 194 28.78 7.86 -45.26
C PRO A 194 29.01 8.29 -43.83
N GLN A 195 30.27 8.51 -43.54
CA GLN A 195 30.83 9.12 -42.34
C GLN A 195 30.48 10.60 -42.26
N THR A 196 30.21 11.11 -41.07
CA THR A 196 30.47 12.51 -40.75
C THR A 196 31.19 12.59 -39.41
N GLN A 197 32.42 13.09 -39.48
CA GLN A 197 33.27 13.46 -38.36
C GLN A 197 32.75 14.74 -37.72
N VAL A 198 32.72 14.80 -36.37
CA VAL A 198 32.95 16.02 -35.61
C VAL A 198 33.68 15.67 -34.32
N LYS A 199 34.89 16.18 -34.19
CA LYS A 199 35.62 16.45 -32.94
C LYS A 199 35.37 17.93 -32.58
N PRO A 200 35.61 18.45 -31.35
CA PRO A 200 36.74 18.17 -30.48
C PRO A 200 36.48 18.12 -28.96
N GLU A 201 37.45 17.57 -28.30
CA GLU A 201 37.95 17.65 -26.93
C GLU A 201 37.48 18.76 -26.01
N ALA A 202 37.07 18.40 -24.82
CA ALA A 202 37.30 19.18 -23.60
C ALA A 202 37.86 18.24 -22.52
N GLN A 203 39.09 18.53 -22.14
CA GLN A 203 39.87 17.82 -21.13
C GLN A 203 39.21 17.95 -19.76
N ALA A 204 38.84 16.84 -19.13
CA ALA A 204 38.54 16.77 -17.73
C ALA A 204 39.80 16.38 -16.95
N ARG A 205 40.23 17.26 -16.04
CA ARG A 205 41.30 17.01 -15.07
C ARG A 205 40.85 15.91 -14.07
N PRO A 206 41.77 15.03 -13.63
CA PRO A 206 41.47 14.07 -12.58
C PRO A 206 41.48 14.78 -11.23
N LEU A 207 40.34 14.73 -10.50
CA LEU A 207 40.30 14.98 -9.07
C LEU A 207 40.55 13.64 -8.38
N SER A 208 41.81 13.46 -7.98
CA SER A 208 42.23 12.44 -7.03
C SER A 208 41.96 12.96 -5.63
N ASP A 209 41.00 12.38 -4.93
CA ASP A 209 41.03 12.28 -3.49
C ASP A 209 40.31 10.97 -3.06
N PRO A 210 40.99 10.11 -2.31
CA PRO A 210 40.45 8.84 -1.87
C PRO A 210 39.67 9.06 -0.56
N TRP A 211 38.38 9.27 -0.69
CA TRP A 211 37.49 9.07 0.46
C TRP A 211 37.38 7.58 0.70
N THR A 212 38.04 7.15 1.76
CA THR A 212 38.11 5.76 2.16
C THR A 212 36.71 5.24 2.49
N LEU A 213 36.40 4.07 2.00
CA LEU A 213 35.20 3.27 2.30
C LEU A 213 34.85 3.14 3.80
N HIS A 214 35.80 3.51 4.68
CA HIS A 214 35.65 3.49 6.12
C HIS A 214 34.80 4.66 6.67
N GLU A 215 34.87 5.86 6.04
CA GLU A 215 34.08 7.01 6.52
C GLU A 215 32.63 6.95 6.03
N ALA A 216 32.40 6.39 4.84
CA ALA A 216 31.03 6.15 4.36
C ALA A 216 30.26 5.13 5.24
N ARG A 217 30.98 4.13 5.80
CA ARG A 217 30.40 3.19 6.79
C ARG A 217 30.16 3.83 8.15
N ALA A 218 31.01 4.78 8.57
CA ALA A 218 30.83 5.49 9.83
C ALA A 218 29.63 6.45 9.82
N HIS A 219 29.35 7.12 8.68
CA HIS A 219 28.18 8.00 8.52
C HIS A 219 26.87 7.24 8.34
N SER A 220 26.92 6.04 7.75
CA SER A 220 25.74 5.16 7.63
C SER A 220 25.35 4.53 8.98
N ARG A 221 26.32 4.41 9.92
CA ARG A 221 26.08 3.84 11.25
C ARG A 221 25.57 4.89 12.27
N ALA A 222 25.70 6.19 11.97
CA ALA A 222 25.23 7.29 12.83
C ALA A 222 23.77 7.70 12.56
N GLN A 223 23.08 7.04 11.61
CA GLN A 223 21.62 7.17 11.38
C GLN A 223 20.84 5.88 11.72
N LEU A 224 21.45 5.00 12.51
CA LEU A 224 20.70 3.97 13.24
C LEU A 224 19.96 4.68 14.36
N ASP A 225 18.67 4.48 14.41
CA ASP A 225 17.70 5.13 15.27
C ASP A 225 18.26 5.53 16.66
N PRO A 226 18.03 6.77 17.11
CA PRO A 226 18.20 7.09 18.53
C PRO A 226 17.29 6.17 19.34
N ASP A 227 17.69 5.84 20.57
CA ASP A 227 16.92 5.07 21.54
C ASP A 227 15.42 5.35 21.43
N PRO A 228 14.55 4.31 21.51
CA PRO A 228 13.12 4.50 21.33
C PRO A 228 12.63 5.59 22.28
N LEU A 229 12.17 6.69 21.68
CA LEU A 229 11.51 7.77 22.42
C LEU A 229 10.35 7.21 23.22
N PRO A 230 10.02 7.77 24.38
CA PRO A 230 8.90 7.31 25.19
C PRO A 230 7.63 7.28 24.33
N GLU A 231 6.81 6.24 24.51
CA GLU A 231 5.64 5.90 23.67
C GLU A 231 4.68 7.07 23.37
N ALA A 232 4.72 8.14 24.15
CA ALA A 232 3.87 9.34 23.98
C ALA A 232 4.25 10.21 22.76
N GLU A 233 5.45 10.05 22.19
CA GLU A 233 5.95 10.91 21.10
C GLU A 233 5.79 10.27 19.70
N GLN A 234 5.18 9.10 19.60
CA GLN A 234 5.00 8.37 18.31
C GLN A 234 3.61 8.55 17.70
N ASP A 235 3.01 9.74 17.83
CA ASP A 235 1.73 10.02 17.22
C ASP A 235 1.86 10.11 15.70
N ALA A 236 0.84 9.62 15.00
CA ALA A 236 0.70 9.83 13.56
C ALA A 236 -0.54 10.67 13.29
N LEU A 237 -0.58 11.39 12.19
CA LEU A 237 -1.77 12.09 11.74
C LEU A 237 -2.48 11.32 10.62
N LEU A 238 -3.80 11.23 10.72
CA LEU A 238 -4.65 10.90 9.58
C LEU A 238 -5.22 12.20 9.01
N ILE A 239 -4.88 12.49 7.75
CA ILE A 239 -5.37 13.64 7.02
C ILE A 239 -6.12 13.17 5.77
N ILE A 240 -7.04 13.97 5.24
CA ILE A 240 -7.64 13.64 3.95
C ILE A 240 -6.59 13.71 2.83
N ASN A 241 -6.69 12.82 1.85
CA ASN A 241 -6.09 13.11 0.56
C ASN A 241 -7.03 14.07 -0.18
N ASP A 242 -6.63 15.33 -0.35
CA ASP A 242 -7.45 16.38 -1.00
C ASP A 242 -7.84 16.07 -2.44
N SER A 243 -7.19 15.07 -3.02
CA SER A 243 -7.41 14.56 -4.37
C SER A 243 -7.65 13.04 -4.31
N PRO A 244 -8.80 12.58 -3.79
CA PRO A 244 -9.03 11.19 -3.45
C PRO A 244 -9.11 10.28 -4.68
N LEU A 245 -8.69 9.01 -4.50
CA LEU A 245 -8.90 7.90 -5.47
C LEU A 245 -10.24 7.22 -5.22
N GLU A 246 -10.54 7.00 -3.93
CA GLU A 246 -11.67 6.23 -3.46
C GLU A 246 -12.25 6.83 -2.17
N GLN A 247 -13.38 6.29 -1.74
CA GLN A 247 -13.97 6.63 -0.45
C GLN A 247 -12.97 6.40 0.69
N GLY A 248 -12.95 7.31 1.66
CA GLY A 248 -12.06 7.20 2.80
C GLY A 248 -10.58 7.35 2.45
N HIS A 249 -10.23 7.94 1.29
CA HIS A 249 -8.83 8.15 0.94
C HIS A 249 -8.18 9.16 1.87
N VAL A 250 -7.28 8.67 2.69
CA VAL A 250 -6.51 9.43 3.68
C VAL A 250 -5.02 9.28 3.44
N LEU A 251 -4.23 10.14 4.07
CA LEU A 251 -2.80 9.97 4.22
C LEU A 251 -2.50 9.74 5.72
N LEU A 252 -1.75 8.69 5.98
CA LEU A 252 -1.09 8.44 7.26
C LEU A 252 0.25 9.17 7.23
N VAL A 253 0.45 10.14 8.09
CA VAL A 253 1.69 10.90 8.25
C VAL A 253 2.29 10.53 9.60
N PRO A 254 3.27 9.60 9.64
CA PRO A 254 3.93 9.23 10.89
C PRO A 254 4.84 10.37 11.36
N GLU A 255 4.89 10.59 12.68
CA GLU A 255 5.83 11.50 13.31
C GLU A 255 5.98 12.86 12.59
N PRO A 256 4.86 13.60 12.37
CA PRO A 256 4.82 14.75 11.48
C PRO A 256 5.80 15.86 11.86
N GLU A 257 6.17 15.97 13.14
CA GLU A 257 7.12 16.96 13.66
C GLU A 257 8.58 16.66 13.24
N LYS A 258 8.90 15.40 12.93
CA LYS A 258 10.26 15.00 12.53
C LYS A 258 10.59 15.37 11.09
N LEU A 259 9.60 15.78 10.28
CA LEU A 259 9.79 16.23 8.90
C LEU A 259 10.58 15.23 8.04
N LEU A 260 10.29 13.95 8.19
CA LEU A 260 11.03 12.86 7.57
C LEU A 260 10.90 12.88 6.04
N PRO A 261 11.97 12.59 5.28
CA PRO A 261 11.86 12.40 3.84
C PRO A 261 11.01 11.16 3.52
N GLN A 262 10.57 11.01 2.25
CA GLN A 262 9.71 9.91 1.80
C GLN A 262 10.47 8.57 1.76
N THR A 263 10.91 8.12 2.91
CA THR A 263 11.60 6.85 3.17
C THR A 263 10.95 6.18 4.36
N LEU A 264 10.61 4.89 4.25
CA LEU A 264 9.96 4.15 5.33
C LEU A 264 10.89 4.03 6.54
N THR A 265 10.32 4.19 7.71
CA THR A 265 10.94 3.95 9.02
C THR A 265 10.24 2.80 9.72
N ARG A 266 10.85 2.23 10.78
CA ARG A 266 10.21 1.19 11.60
C ARG A 266 8.86 1.65 12.14
N ALA A 267 8.81 2.85 12.69
CA ALA A 267 7.56 3.44 13.20
C ALA A 267 6.50 3.54 12.10
N SER A 268 6.86 3.96 10.88
CA SER A 268 5.88 4.08 9.79
C SER A 268 5.34 2.73 9.31
N VAL A 269 6.17 1.69 9.28
CA VAL A 269 5.73 0.33 8.90
C VAL A 269 4.81 -0.25 9.96
N LEU A 270 5.16 -0.11 11.25
CA LEU A 270 4.31 -0.56 12.36
C LEU A 270 2.96 0.17 12.34
N ARG A 271 2.94 1.51 12.20
CA ARG A 271 1.67 2.27 12.12
C ARG A 271 0.81 1.84 10.93
N ALA A 272 1.43 1.51 9.79
CA ALA A 272 0.71 1.02 8.61
C ALA A 272 0.08 -0.37 8.86
N LEU A 273 0.82 -1.31 9.45
CA LEU A 273 0.33 -2.63 9.86
C LEU A 273 -0.83 -2.51 10.85
N GLU A 274 -0.62 -1.74 11.92
CA GLU A 274 -1.63 -1.51 12.95
C GLU A 274 -2.90 -0.89 12.36
N LEU A 275 -2.77 0.07 11.44
CA LEU A 275 -3.91 0.69 10.80
C LEU A 275 -4.74 -0.32 10.01
N VAL A 276 -4.12 -1.26 9.30
CA VAL A 276 -4.82 -2.35 8.61
C VAL A 276 -5.44 -3.33 9.62
N LEU A 277 -4.73 -3.66 10.71
CA LEU A 277 -5.24 -4.55 11.76
C LEU A 277 -6.41 -3.95 12.55
N LEU A 278 -6.49 -2.63 12.65
CA LEU A 278 -7.62 -1.93 13.29
C LEU A 278 -8.88 -1.92 12.44
N SER A 279 -8.79 -2.19 11.14
CA SER A 279 -9.95 -2.26 10.23
C SER A 279 -10.49 -3.68 10.15
N SER A 280 -11.82 -3.82 10.31
CA SER A 280 -12.55 -5.07 10.03
C SER A 280 -13.07 -5.14 8.59
N ASP A 281 -12.88 -4.08 7.80
CA ASP A 281 -13.33 -4.02 6.41
C ASP A 281 -12.20 -4.51 5.48
N PRO A 282 -12.36 -5.63 4.77
CA PRO A 282 -11.34 -6.15 3.86
C PRO A 282 -11.07 -5.22 2.65
N ALA A 283 -11.92 -4.23 2.43
CA ALA A 283 -11.68 -3.21 1.40
C ALA A 283 -10.61 -2.18 1.81
N PHE A 284 -10.28 -2.07 3.12
CA PHE A 284 -9.30 -1.10 3.59
C PHE A 284 -7.88 -1.55 3.26
N ARG A 285 -7.12 -0.67 2.64
CA ARG A 285 -5.74 -0.92 2.20
C ARG A 285 -4.86 0.26 2.54
N VAL A 286 -3.58 -0.02 2.81
CA VAL A 286 -2.57 1.00 3.04
C VAL A 286 -1.44 0.81 2.03
N GLY A 287 -1.00 1.87 1.37
CA GLY A 287 0.04 1.79 0.35
C GLY A 287 1.07 2.89 0.44
N PHE A 288 2.27 2.61 -0.05
CA PHE A 288 3.41 3.52 -0.07
C PHE A 288 4.07 3.59 -1.45
N ASN A 289 4.49 4.78 -1.82
CA ASN A 289 5.30 5.01 -3.01
C ASN A 289 6.62 5.66 -2.57
N SER A 290 7.76 5.03 -2.87
CA SER A 290 9.05 5.66 -2.64
C SER A 290 9.30 6.80 -3.63
N LEU A 291 10.27 7.63 -3.35
CA LEU A 291 10.85 8.53 -4.36
C LEU A 291 11.30 7.67 -5.56
N GLY A 292 11.12 8.18 -6.78
CA GLY A 292 11.37 7.40 -8.00
C GLY A 292 10.35 6.29 -8.29
N ALA A 293 9.32 6.11 -7.43
CA ALA A 293 8.20 5.20 -7.64
C ALA A 293 6.84 5.91 -7.56
N PHE A 294 6.76 7.11 -8.13
CA PHE A 294 5.59 7.98 -8.21
C PHE A 294 5.13 8.64 -6.90
N ALA A 295 5.96 8.69 -5.85
CA ALA A 295 5.73 9.64 -4.77
C ALA A 295 5.66 11.07 -5.33
N SER A 296 4.68 11.85 -4.88
CA SER A 296 4.46 13.22 -5.37
C SER A 296 4.93 14.29 -4.38
N VAL A 297 5.18 13.93 -3.13
CA VAL A 297 5.65 14.78 -2.04
C VAL A 297 6.79 14.08 -1.31
N ASN A 298 7.90 14.78 -1.10
CA ASN A 298 9.02 14.27 -0.30
C ASN A 298 8.83 14.62 1.19
N HIS A 299 7.85 14.02 1.81
CA HIS A 299 7.58 14.00 3.24
C HIS A 299 6.92 12.67 3.52
N LEU A 300 7.40 11.92 4.51
CA LEU A 300 6.95 10.55 4.78
C LEU A 300 5.44 10.49 4.98
N HIS A 301 4.79 9.73 4.12
CA HIS A 301 3.36 9.49 4.16
C HIS A 301 3.02 8.16 3.48
N LEU A 302 1.94 7.56 3.93
CA LEU A 302 1.31 6.40 3.30
C LEU A 302 -0.14 6.74 2.95
N HIS A 303 -0.69 6.04 1.98
CA HIS A 303 -2.07 6.21 1.54
C HIS A 303 -2.95 5.15 2.19
N GLY A 304 -4.14 5.51 2.68
CA GLY A 304 -5.16 4.57 3.14
C GLY A 304 -6.48 4.83 2.41
N PHE A 305 -7.20 3.80 1.94
CA PHE A 305 -8.51 3.94 1.29
C PHE A 305 -9.28 2.62 1.26
N TYR A 306 -10.59 2.71 0.99
CA TYR A 306 -11.47 1.55 0.85
C TYR A 306 -11.75 1.29 -0.62
N LEU A 307 -11.27 0.17 -1.16
CA LEU A 307 -11.54 -0.29 -2.52
C LEU A 307 -12.38 -1.57 -2.48
N ARG A 308 -13.62 -1.49 -2.92
CA ARG A 308 -14.59 -2.60 -2.92
C ARG A 308 -14.38 -3.62 -4.04
N HIS A 309 -13.15 -3.77 -4.49
CA HIS A 309 -12.73 -4.75 -5.49
C HIS A 309 -11.65 -5.65 -4.91
N ARG A 310 -11.74 -6.96 -5.16
CA ARG A 310 -10.73 -7.92 -4.73
C ARG A 310 -9.52 -7.86 -5.67
N LEU A 311 -8.33 -7.75 -5.10
CA LEU A 311 -7.08 -7.70 -5.86
C LEU A 311 -6.39 -9.06 -5.82
N GLU A 312 -5.90 -9.55 -6.98
CA GLU A 312 -5.26 -10.88 -7.09
C GLU A 312 -4.15 -11.10 -6.06
N VAL A 313 -3.39 -10.04 -5.72
CA VAL A 313 -2.31 -10.10 -4.72
C VAL A 313 -2.76 -10.52 -3.31
N GLU A 314 -4.05 -10.43 -3.00
CA GLU A 314 -4.61 -10.80 -1.69
C GLU A 314 -4.64 -12.32 -1.45
N TRP A 315 -4.62 -13.11 -2.54
CA TRP A 315 -4.67 -14.58 -2.50
C TRP A 315 -3.70 -15.27 -3.47
N ALA A 316 -2.98 -14.50 -4.29
CA ALA A 316 -2.05 -15.09 -5.26
C ALA A 316 -1.10 -16.08 -4.57
N PRO A 317 -0.78 -17.22 -5.23
CA PRO A 317 0.20 -18.17 -4.74
C PRO A 317 1.55 -17.53 -4.51
N THR A 318 2.28 -18.03 -3.51
CA THR A 318 3.61 -17.53 -3.18
C THR A 318 4.56 -18.68 -2.90
N GLU A 319 5.84 -18.47 -3.13
CA GLU A 319 6.92 -19.40 -2.78
C GLU A 319 7.93 -18.72 -1.86
N PRO A 320 8.47 -19.44 -0.86
CA PRO A 320 9.55 -18.92 -0.04
C PRO A 320 10.74 -18.49 -0.91
N LEU A 321 11.33 -17.35 -0.58
CA LEU A 321 12.49 -16.85 -1.32
C LEU A 321 13.74 -17.68 -1.04
N GLY A 322 13.87 -18.26 0.16
CA GLY A 322 14.97 -19.12 0.59
C GLY A 322 14.58 -20.00 1.76
N VAL A 323 15.47 -20.92 2.15
CA VAL A 323 15.19 -21.98 3.15
C VAL A 323 15.77 -21.64 4.53
N ASN A 324 16.57 -20.57 4.68
CA ASN A 324 17.34 -20.26 5.89
C ASN A 324 17.15 -18.80 6.33
N GLY A 325 16.96 -18.60 7.63
CA GLY A 325 16.90 -17.26 8.24
C GLY A 325 15.77 -16.37 7.68
N ALA A 326 16.09 -15.13 7.37
CA ALA A 326 15.15 -14.15 6.83
C ALA A 326 14.37 -14.59 5.58
N GLY A 327 14.94 -15.51 4.80
CA GLY A 327 14.28 -16.06 3.60
C GLY A 327 13.01 -16.87 3.89
N ALA A 328 12.85 -17.40 5.10
CA ALA A 328 11.64 -18.15 5.47
C ALA A 328 10.43 -17.22 5.67
N LEU A 329 10.65 -15.96 6.03
CA LEU A 329 9.59 -14.96 6.21
C LEU A 329 9.25 -14.22 4.91
N VAL A 330 10.11 -14.28 3.92
CA VAL A 330 9.97 -13.55 2.66
C VAL A 330 9.62 -14.53 1.55
N HIS A 331 8.51 -14.28 0.91
CA HIS A 331 8.04 -15.03 -0.25
C HIS A 331 8.11 -14.17 -1.51
N ARG A 332 8.01 -14.81 -2.68
CA ARG A 332 7.76 -14.15 -3.97
C ARG A 332 6.40 -14.55 -4.51
N LEU A 333 5.76 -13.66 -5.26
CA LEU A 333 4.54 -13.99 -6.00
C LEU A 333 4.84 -15.00 -7.12
N CYS A 334 3.93 -15.97 -7.30
CA CYS A 334 4.00 -16.99 -8.34
C CYS A 334 2.85 -16.84 -9.32
N GLY A 335 3.13 -16.97 -10.62
CA GLY A 335 2.09 -16.89 -11.66
C GLY A 335 1.40 -15.54 -11.81
N HIS A 336 1.83 -14.52 -11.08
CA HIS A 336 1.29 -13.16 -11.14
C HIS A 336 1.99 -12.34 -12.23
N TYR A 337 1.29 -11.33 -12.79
CA TYR A 337 1.84 -10.47 -13.84
C TYR A 337 2.92 -9.49 -13.35
N THR A 338 3.02 -9.26 -12.03
CA THR A 338 4.11 -8.48 -11.44
C THR A 338 5.05 -9.35 -10.63
N ARG A 339 6.30 -8.92 -10.52
CA ARG A 339 7.30 -9.51 -9.63
C ARG A 339 7.32 -8.75 -8.33
N ALA A 340 6.96 -9.42 -7.24
CA ALA A 340 6.91 -8.83 -5.90
C ALA A 340 7.43 -9.80 -4.84
N LEU A 341 7.96 -9.21 -3.78
CA LEU A 341 8.21 -9.87 -2.50
C LEU A 341 6.96 -9.76 -1.64
N VAL A 342 6.69 -10.77 -0.85
CA VAL A 342 5.50 -10.81 0.02
C VAL A 342 5.91 -11.26 1.41
N LEU A 343 5.52 -10.48 2.41
CA LEU A 343 5.55 -10.85 3.82
C LEU A 343 4.11 -10.97 4.32
N TYR A 344 3.94 -11.64 5.45
CA TYR A 344 2.62 -11.85 6.05
C TYR A 344 2.71 -11.67 7.55
N SER A 345 1.68 -11.07 8.14
CA SER A 345 1.50 -10.92 9.57
C SER A 345 0.09 -11.36 9.95
N ASP A 346 -0.02 -12.17 11.00
CA ASP A 346 -1.30 -12.49 11.66
C ASP A 346 -1.66 -11.47 12.76
N GLY A 347 -0.78 -10.47 12.96
CA GLY A 347 -0.91 -9.43 13.97
C GLY A 347 -0.19 -9.74 15.29
N GLY A 348 0.43 -10.91 15.44
CA GLY A 348 1.24 -11.28 16.60
C GLY A 348 2.74 -11.02 16.43
N ASP A 349 3.18 -10.87 15.19
CA ASP A 349 4.58 -10.79 14.74
C ASP A 349 4.91 -9.45 14.04
N CYS A 350 4.15 -8.42 14.30
CA CYS A 350 4.25 -7.13 13.59
C CYS A 350 5.66 -6.53 13.63
N GLU A 351 6.36 -6.66 14.75
CA GLU A 351 7.72 -6.11 14.92
C GLU A 351 8.73 -6.85 14.05
N GLU A 352 8.72 -8.18 14.09
CA GLU A 352 9.59 -9.03 13.28
C GLU A 352 9.38 -8.80 11.77
N VAL A 353 8.12 -8.72 11.35
CA VAL A 353 7.76 -8.42 9.95
C VAL A 353 8.20 -7.02 9.55
N ALA A 354 8.08 -6.03 10.43
CA ALA A 354 8.54 -4.66 10.17
C ALA A 354 10.06 -4.60 10.05
N ASP A 355 10.81 -5.26 10.92
CA ASP A 355 12.27 -5.28 10.90
C ASP A 355 12.78 -6.00 9.64
N THR A 356 12.16 -7.12 9.27
CA THR A 356 12.47 -7.84 8.01
C THR A 356 12.20 -6.95 6.79
N LEU A 357 11.05 -6.29 6.73
CA LEU A 357 10.71 -5.39 5.61
C LEU A 357 11.72 -4.25 5.51
N LEU A 358 12.12 -3.65 6.63
CA LEU A 358 13.09 -2.56 6.64
C LEU A 358 14.47 -2.99 6.19
N ALA A 359 14.94 -4.17 6.59
CA ALA A 359 16.21 -4.71 6.11
C ALA A 359 16.22 -4.83 4.58
N ILE A 360 15.10 -5.29 3.99
CA ILE A 360 14.93 -5.34 2.53
C ILE A 360 14.93 -3.92 1.94
N ILE A 361 14.20 -2.98 2.53
CA ILE A 361 14.13 -1.59 2.04
C ILE A 361 15.50 -0.92 2.07
N HIS A 362 16.29 -1.13 3.12
CA HIS A 362 17.66 -0.61 3.18
C HIS A 362 18.52 -1.18 2.05
N LEU A 363 18.45 -2.49 1.79
CA LEU A 363 19.13 -3.10 0.64
C LEU A 363 18.69 -2.47 -0.69
N LEU A 364 17.37 -2.25 -0.90
CA LEU A 364 16.86 -1.61 -2.12
C LEU A 364 17.41 -0.18 -2.28
N LEU A 365 17.46 0.59 -1.20
CA LEU A 365 18.00 1.94 -1.21
C LEU A 365 19.51 1.95 -1.48
N ASP A 366 20.26 1.01 -0.92
CA ASP A 366 21.71 0.86 -1.18
C ASP A 366 21.99 0.48 -2.64
N ARG A 367 21.10 -0.31 -3.24
CA ARG A 367 21.12 -0.66 -4.66
C ARG A 367 20.50 0.40 -5.58
N SER A 368 20.03 1.52 -5.02
CA SER A 368 19.32 2.56 -5.77
C SER A 368 18.09 2.02 -6.51
N VAL A 369 17.39 1.06 -5.92
CA VAL A 369 16.15 0.47 -6.45
C VAL A 369 14.93 1.14 -5.83
N ALA A 370 14.09 1.75 -6.65
CA ALA A 370 12.82 2.30 -6.22
C ALA A 370 11.83 1.17 -5.85
N HIS A 371 10.85 1.48 -5.01
CA HIS A 371 9.87 0.48 -4.58
C HIS A 371 8.49 1.07 -4.29
N ASN A 372 7.48 0.22 -4.43
CA ASN A 372 6.14 0.46 -3.94
C ASN A 372 5.77 -0.65 -2.94
N LEU A 373 4.91 -0.33 -1.98
CA LEU A 373 4.43 -1.25 -0.96
C LEU A 373 2.92 -1.16 -0.86
N LEU A 374 2.25 -2.30 -0.69
CA LEU A 374 0.84 -2.41 -0.35
C LEU A 374 0.68 -3.32 0.86
N LEU A 375 -0.07 -2.86 1.86
CA LEU A 375 -0.56 -3.65 2.97
C LEU A 375 -2.07 -3.86 2.76
N THR A 376 -2.50 -5.09 2.76
CA THR A 376 -3.90 -5.46 2.54
C THR A 376 -4.26 -6.71 3.32
N ARG A 377 -5.52 -6.82 3.72
CA ARG A 377 -6.03 -8.07 4.24
C ARG A 377 -5.91 -9.17 3.18
N GLY A 378 -5.49 -10.35 3.58
CA GLY A 378 -5.29 -11.47 2.66
C GLY A 378 -5.05 -12.79 3.37
N CYS A 379 -5.01 -13.87 2.60
CA CYS A 379 -4.77 -15.21 3.12
C CYS A 379 -3.29 -15.45 3.44
N ALA A 380 -3.00 -16.48 4.22
CA ALA A 380 -1.64 -16.93 4.51
C ALA A 380 -0.84 -17.23 3.23
N LEU A 381 0.49 -17.19 3.34
CA LEU A 381 1.40 -17.44 2.22
C LEU A 381 1.55 -18.93 1.92
N GLY A 382 1.82 -19.26 0.68
CA GLY A 382 2.08 -20.62 0.23
C GLY A 382 1.75 -20.83 -1.24
N PRO A 383 2.20 -21.96 -1.82
CA PRO A 383 1.91 -22.29 -3.22
C PRO A 383 0.43 -22.63 -3.45
N GLN A 384 -0.24 -23.10 -2.42
CA GLN A 384 -1.68 -23.35 -2.38
C GLN A 384 -2.21 -22.88 -1.02
N PRO A 385 -2.61 -21.61 -0.89
CA PRO A 385 -3.17 -21.12 0.37
C PRO A 385 -4.33 -22.00 0.83
N PRO A 386 -4.36 -22.43 2.11
CA PRO A 386 -5.38 -23.35 2.60
C PRO A 386 -6.79 -22.75 2.56
N ASP A 387 -6.89 -21.44 2.70
CA ASP A 387 -8.13 -20.68 2.56
C ASP A 387 -7.87 -19.39 1.80
N PRO A 388 -8.00 -19.38 0.45
CA PRO A 388 -7.75 -18.19 -0.36
C PRO A 388 -8.77 -17.08 -0.12
N ASP A 389 -9.89 -17.36 0.54
CA ASP A 389 -10.90 -16.37 0.89
C ASP A 389 -10.69 -15.75 2.28
N SER A 390 -9.80 -16.29 3.10
CA SER A 390 -9.44 -15.72 4.39
C SER A 390 -8.87 -14.31 4.24
N ARG A 391 -9.24 -13.43 5.17
CA ARG A 391 -8.79 -12.04 5.29
C ARG A 391 -8.31 -11.73 6.71
N ASP A 392 -8.00 -12.75 7.48
CA ASP A 392 -7.64 -12.57 8.89
C ASP A 392 -6.23 -11.96 9.06
N GLY A 393 -5.29 -12.30 8.18
CA GLY A 393 -3.95 -11.70 8.20
C GLY A 393 -3.78 -10.51 7.26
N VAL A 394 -2.58 -9.96 7.29
CA VAL A 394 -2.14 -8.83 6.45
C VAL A 394 -0.99 -9.30 5.55
N ARG A 395 -1.15 -9.16 4.24
CA ARG A 395 -0.08 -9.31 3.27
C ARG A 395 0.59 -7.97 3.05
N LEU A 396 1.93 -7.95 3.10
CA LEU A 396 2.76 -6.81 2.73
C LEU A 396 3.41 -7.15 1.39
N ILE A 397 2.95 -6.52 0.33
CA ILE A 397 3.42 -6.77 -1.03
C ILE A 397 4.38 -5.65 -1.42
N LEU A 398 5.65 -5.98 -1.59
CA LEU A 398 6.72 -5.05 -1.94
C LEU A 398 7.16 -5.28 -3.39
N TRP A 399 7.04 -4.24 -4.22
CA TRP A 399 7.48 -4.24 -5.61
C TRP A 399 8.79 -3.46 -5.74
N PRO A 400 9.97 -4.11 -5.77
CA PRO A 400 11.18 -3.51 -6.30
C PRO A 400 10.99 -3.19 -7.78
N ARG A 401 11.35 -1.98 -8.21
CA ARG A 401 11.03 -1.55 -9.57
C ARG A 401 12.06 -0.58 -10.15
N ARG A 402 11.98 -0.36 -11.46
CA ARG A 402 12.75 0.67 -12.15
C ARG A 402 12.37 2.04 -11.60
N SER A 403 13.40 2.86 -11.33
CA SER A 403 13.21 4.25 -10.90
C SER A 403 12.68 5.09 -12.06
N CYS A 404 11.71 5.96 -11.75
CA CYS A 404 11.15 6.93 -12.69
C CYS A 404 11.22 8.33 -12.05
N PHE A 405 12.03 9.20 -12.64
CA PHE A 405 12.19 10.58 -12.21
C PHE A 405 11.73 11.53 -13.31
N GLY A 406 11.32 12.74 -12.95
CA GLY A 406 10.90 13.76 -13.89
C GLY A 406 9.40 13.84 -14.14
N ALA A 407 9.02 14.31 -15.32
CA ALA A 407 7.61 14.45 -15.69
C ALA A 407 6.95 13.07 -15.84
N LYS A 408 5.72 12.96 -15.33
CA LYS A 408 4.90 11.77 -15.57
C LYS A 408 4.52 11.73 -17.04
N ASP A 409 4.73 10.60 -17.67
CA ASP A 409 4.47 10.41 -19.09
C ASP A 409 3.00 10.56 -19.48
N GLY A 410 2.72 10.55 -20.79
CA GLY A 410 1.38 10.62 -21.36
C GLY A 410 0.60 9.31 -21.32
N SER A 411 1.03 8.28 -20.57
CA SER A 411 0.33 7.00 -20.47
C SER A 411 -1.06 7.12 -19.84
N ALA A 412 -1.94 6.16 -20.11
CA ALA A 412 -3.31 6.11 -19.61
C ALA A 412 -3.41 6.25 -18.07
N PHE A 413 -2.42 5.74 -17.35
CA PHE A 413 -2.29 5.83 -15.88
C PHE A 413 -0.82 5.90 -15.46
N ASN A 414 -0.55 6.24 -14.19
CA ASN A 414 0.80 6.19 -13.63
C ASN A 414 0.96 4.89 -12.86
N VAL A 415 2.07 4.18 -13.04
CA VAL A 415 2.30 2.88 -12.39
C VAL A 415 2.85 3.08 -10.97
N ALA A 416 1.99 3.32 -9.99
CA ALA A 416 2.27 3.34 -8.56
C ALA A 416 1.83 2.01 -7.91
N PHE A 417 1.68 1.96 -6.57
CA PHE A 417 1.29 0.72 -5.89
C PHE A 417 -0.12 0.23 -6.28
N CYS A 418 -1.04 1.14 -6.55
CA CYS A 418 -2.41 0.78 -6.97
C CYS A 418 -2.39 -0.04 -8.26
N GLU A 419 -1.68 0.48 -9.26
CA GLU A 419 -1.65 -0.11 -10.60
C GLU A 419 -0.86 -1.42 -10.61
N LEU A 420 0.21 -1.51 -9.81
CA LEU A 420 0.94 -2.77 -9.61
C LEU A 420 0.05 -3.85 -8.97
N ALA A 421 -0.89 -3.46 -8.13
CA ALA A 421 -1.84 -4.35 -7.49
C ALA A 421 -3.07 -4.68 -8.34
N GLY A 422 -3.29 -3.99 -9.48
CA GLY A 422 -4.41 -4.25 -10.39
C GLY A 422 -5.55 -3.24 -10.33
N PHE A 423 -5.42 -2.15 -9.58
CA PHE A 423 -6.36 -1.03 -9.57
C PHE A 423 -5.79 0.13 -10.41
N LEU A 424 -6.45 0.47 -11.51
CA LEU A 424 -5.96 1.37 -12.55
C LEU A 424 -6.77 2.68 -12.60
N PRO A 425 -6.38 3.74 -11.86
CA PRO A 425 -6.97 5.07 -11.98
C PRO A 425 -6.60 5.72 -13.33
N VAL A 426 -7.48 5.58 -14.32
CA VAL A 426 -7.29 6.04 -15.70
C VAL A 426 -7.54 7.54 -15.80
N LYS A 427 -6.69 8.24 -16.55
CA LYS A 427 -6.64 9.71 -16.61
C LYS A 427 -7.72 10.32 -17.49
N THR A 428 -8.10 9.69 -18.59
CA THR A 428 -9.01 10.25 -19.59
C THR A 428 -10.12 9.27 -19.99
N ALA A 429 -11.26 9.78 -20.44
CA ALA A 429 -12.35 8.93 -20.91
C ALA A 429 -11.97 8.10 -22.15
N PRO A 430 -11.28 8.65 -23.17
CA PRO A 430 -10.83 7.82 -24.31
C PRO A 430 -9.91 6.67 -23.88
N ASP A 431 -8.95 6.92 -22.97
CA ASP A 431 -8.09 5.85 -22.44
C ASP A 431 -8.93 4.80 -21.69
N PHE A 432 -9.90 5.25 -20.87
CA PHE A 432 -10.73 4.36 -20.09
C PHE A 432 -11.58 3.43 -21.00
N GLU A 433 -12.12 3.95 -22.11
CA GLU A 433 -12.94 3.17 -23.05
C GLU A 433 -12.11 2.15 -23.84
N THR A 434 -10.88 2.54 -24.23
CA THR A 434 -10.02 1.73 -25.11
C THR A 434 -9.05 0.82 -24.39
N LEU A 435 -8.84 1.01 -23.07
CA LEU A 435 -7.90 0.22 -22.30
C LEU A 435 -8.25 -1.26 -22.30
N THR A 436 -7.30 -2.11 -22.66
CA THR A 436 -7.38 -3.57 -22.59
C THR A 436 -6.43 -4.11 -21.53
N GLU A 437 -6.65 -5.32 -21.04
CA GLU A 437 -5.73 -5.99 -20.11
C GLU A 437 -4.32 -6.07 -20.69
N GLU A 438 -4.19 -6.44 -21.97
CA GLU A 438 -2.89 -6.54 -22.65
C GLU A 438 -2.14 -5.19 -22.64
N SER A 439 -2.82 -4.10 -23.02
CA SER A 439 -2.19 -2.77 -23.01
C SER A 439 -1.84 -2.29 -21.60
N ALA A 440 -2.68 -2.60 -20.61
CA ALA A 440 -2.41 -2.29 -19.21
C ALA A 440 -1.18 -3.05 -18.70
N LEU A 441 -1.09 -4.36 -18.97
CA LEU A 441 0.05 -5.19 -18.57
C LEU A 441 1.35 -4.75 -19.24
N ARG A 442 1.30 -4.30 -20.50
CA ARG A 442 2.47 -3.73 -21.19
C ARG A 442 2.96 -2.46 -20.47
N ILE A 443 2.05 -1.51 -20.17
CA ILE A 443 2.40 -0.28 -19.43
C ILE A 443 3.00 -0.63 -18.06
N ILE A 444 2.41 -1.56 -17.31
CA ILE A 444 2.93 -2.00 -16.01
C ILE A 444 4.33 -2.62 -16.17
N GLY A 445 4.49 -3.48 -17.19
CA GLY A 445 5.73 -4.21 -17.47
C GLY A 445 6.96 -3.31 -17.68
N GLU A 446 6.77 -2.11 -18.27
CA GLU A 446 7.84 -1.13 -18.50
C GLU A 446 8.48 -0.63 -17.19
N HIS A 447 7.75 -0.72 -16.08
CA HIS A 447 8.19 -0.25 -14.77
C HIS A 447 8.73 -1.36 -13.85
N LEU A 448 8.60 -2.62 -14.20
CA LEU A 448 9.10 -3.73 -13.39
C LEU A 448 10.63 -3.87 -13.52
N LEU A 449 11.28 -4.38 -12.49
CA LEU A 449 12.66 -4.84 -12.62
C LEU A 449 12.75 -5.96 -13.66
N PRO A 450 13.85 -6.06 -14.43
CA PRO A 450 14.17 -7.26 -15.20
C PRO A 450 14.16 -8.51 -14.34
N ALA A 451 13.84 -9.65 -14.94
CA ALA A 451 13.74 -10.91 -14.19
C ALA A 451 15.07 -11.31 -13.52
N GLU A 452 16.19 -11.12 -14.23
CA GLU A 452 17.51 -11.43 -13.71
C GLU A 452 17.88 -10.54 -12.52
N GLU A 453 17.60 -9.21 -12.59
CA GLU A 453 17.86 -8.30 -11.48
C GLU A 453 16.99 -8.63 -10.26
N PHE A 454 15.73 -9.01 -10.47
CA PHE A 454 14.85 -9.45 -9.39
C PHE A 454 15.32 -10.75 -8.74
N GLN A 455 15.85 -11.71 -9.52
CA GLN A 455 16.43 -12.95 -9.01
C GLN A 455 17.71 -12.69 -8.19
N GLN A 456 18.61 -11.81 -8.70
CA GLN A 456 19.81 -11.41 -7.97
C GLN A 456 19.48 -10.76 -6.64
N LEU A 457 18.51 -9.84 -6.64
CA LEU A 457 18.00 -9.21 -5.43
C LEU A 457 17.46 -10.25 -4.44
N GLY A 458 16.73 -11.25 -4.93
CA GLY A 458 16.23 -12.37 -4.13
C GLY A 458 17.37 -13.14 -3.44
N ALA A 459 18.44 -13.45 -4.16
CA ALA A 459 19.61 -14.13 -3.60
C ALA A 459 20.31 -13.29 -2.50
N GLU A 460 20.38 -11.98 -2.67
CA GLU A 460 20.95 -11.09 -1.65
C GLU A 460 20.07 -10.99 -0.39
N ILE A 461 18.75 -10.94 -0.55
CA ILE A 461 17.80 -10.93 0.57
C ILE A 461 17.92 -12.20 1.40
N THR A 462 18.11 -13.38 0.76
CA THR A 462 18.33 -14.63 1.50
C THR A 462 19.62 -14.65 2.31
N GLY A 463 20.60 -13.83 1.93
CA GLY A 463 21.85 -13.64 2.67
C GLY A 463 21.80 -12.60 3.78
N LEU A 464 20.69 -11.87 3.96
CA LEU A 464 20.55 -10.90 5.02
C LEU A 464 20.51 -11.61 6.39
N SER A 465 21.39 -11.21 7.29
CA SER A 465 21.29 -11.59 8.71
C SER A 465 20.27 -10.65 9.36
N LEU A 466 19.15 -11.19 9.79
CA LEU A 466 18.20 -10.48 10.66
C LEU A 466 18.70 -10.66 12.10
N HIS A 467 19.04 -9.57 12.76
CA HIS A 467 19.49 -9.52 14.17
C HIS A 467 18.37 -8.96 15.03
#